data_cc3ff6a60600e0034bad8a8abd4a27cd
#
_entry.id   cc3ff6a60600e0034bad8a8abd4a27cd
#
_cell.length_a   1.000
_cell.length_b   1.000
_cell.length_c   1.000
_cell.angle_alpha   90.00
_cell.angle_beta   90.00
_cell.angle_gamma   90.00
#
_symmetry.space_group_name_H-M   'P 1'
#
loop_
_entity.id
_entity.type
_entity.pdbx_description
1 polymer ?
#
loop_
_entity_poly.entity_id
_entity_poly.type
_entity_poly.pdbx_seq_one_letter_code
_entity_poly.pdbx_strand_id
1 'polypeptide(L)'
;MPRRTTTGTTNSNEALYAFDTVRRAEHGTVCGVDEAGRGPLCGPVCCAAVILNPDDPIEGVNDSKKLTEKRRDALYEEITKRALAYKIIFISPQEIDERNILWATTDGMAQAVAGLEITPDYVLIDGNRCPPGLIQPAEAVVKGDANSASIAAASILAKVSRDRYMLELDKQYPQYQLARHKGYPTKLHYELIAQYGIQPFYRRSFLKKQGYWHD
;
A
#
# COMPACT_ATOMS: atom_id res chain seq x y z
N MET A 1 38.27 23.45 -3.20
CA MET A 1 36.80 23.50 -3.32
C MET A 1 36.22 22.43 -2.42
N PRO A 2 35.42 22.73 -1.39
CA PRO A 2 34.84 21.72 -0.53
C PRO A 2 33.66 21.04 -1.23
N ARG A 3 33.59 19.70 -1.10
CA ARG A 3 32.48 18.86 -1.60
C ARG A 3 31.17 19.27 -0.93
N ARG A 4 30.16 19.54 -1.73
CA ARG A 4 28.76 19.70 -1.29
C ARG A 4 28.29 18.37 -0.68
N THR A 5 28.11 18.35 0.62
CA THR A 5 27.42 17.26 1.36
C THR A 5 25.96 17.25 0.98
N THR A 6 25.46 16.07 0.64
CA THR A 6 24.05 15.77 0.30
C THR A 6 23.21 15.80 1.58
N THR A 7 22.73 16.96 1.99
CA THR A 7 21.93 17.18 3.21
C THR A 7 20.41 17.05 3.02
N GLY A 8 19.95 16.58 1.85
CA GLY A 8 18.50 16.59 1.53
C GLY A 8 17.69 15.35 1.95
N THR A 9 18.34 14.21 2.18
CA THR A 9 17.64 12.93 2.44
C THR A 9 17.51 12.59 3.93
N THR A 10 18.45 12.97 4.75
CA THR A 10 18.44 12.72 6.20
C THR A 10 17.33 13.49 6.91
N ASN A 11 17.12 14.77 6.59
CA ASN A 11 16.08 15.59 7.23
C ASN A 11 14.65 15.07 7.01
N SER A 12 14.37 14.42 5.89
CA SER A 12 13.01 13.91 5.64
C SER A 12 12.72 12.63 6.42
N ASN A 13 13.68 11.73 6.57
CA ASN A 13 13.51 10.48 7.31
C ASN A 13 13.34 10.73 8.82
N GLU A 14 14.17 11.62 9.39
CA GLU A 14 14.07 12.05 10.78
C GLU A 14 12.71 12.66 11.12
N ALA A 15 12.15 13.48 10.22
CA ALA A 15 10.84 14.09 10.42
C ALA A 15 9.71 13.05 10.47
N LEU A 16 9.77 11.99 9.62
CA LEU A 16 8.79 10.90 9.63
C LEU A 16 8.81 10.14 10.96
N TYR A 17 10.01 9.80 11.45
CA TYR A 17 10.17 9.13 12.74
C TYR A 17 9.80 10.03 13.94
N ALA A 18 10.06 11.34 13.85
CA ALA A 18 9.67 12.29 14.89
C ALA A 18 8.14 12.35 15.04
N PHE A 19 7.41 12.34 13.92
CA PHE A 19 5.94 12.26 13.92
C PHE A 19 5.44 11.03 14.69
N ASP A 20 5.97 9.84 14.36
CA ASP A 20 5.59 8.60 15.05
C ASP A 20 6.01 8.60 16.53
N THR A 21 7.15 9.22 16.86
CA THR A 21 7.64 9.31 18.24
C THR A 21 6.69 10.08 19.14
N VAL A 22 6.12 11.19 18.65
CA VAL A 22 5.10 11.95 19.39
C VAL A 22 3.89 11.07 19.69
N ARG A 23 3.37 10.34 18.68
CA ARG A 23 2.21 9.44 18.85
C ARG A 23 2.52 8.28 19.80
N ARG A 24 3.73 7.72 19.74
CA ARG A 24 4.15 6.68 20.68
C ARG A 24 4.23 7.18 22.13
N ALA A 25 4.68 8.41 22.32
CA ALA A 25 4.74 8.99 23.68
C ALA A 25 3.34 9.22 24.28
N GLU A 26 2.35 9.51 23.44
CA GLU A 26 0.97 9.77 23.85
C GLU A 26 0.13 8.49 24.00
N HIS A 27 0.36 7.49 23.16
CA HIS A 27 -0.57 6.37 22.97
C HIS A 27 0.05 4.99 23.17
N GLY A 28 1.37 4.84 23.20
CA GLY A 28 2.03 3.52 23.29
C GLY A 28 2.45 2.98 21.92
N THR A 29 2.16 1.73 21.62
CA THR A 29 2.57 1.06 20.38
C THR A 29 1.77 1.58 19.19
N VAL A 30 2.47 2.14 18.19
CA VAL A 30 1.86 2.76 17.00
C VAL A 30 2.02 1.85 15.79
N CYS A 31 0.93 1.68 15.04
CA CYS A 31 0.88 0.99 13.74
C CYS A 31 0.59 1.99 12.63
N GLY A 32 1.31 1.90 11.51
CA GLY A 32 0.97 2.60 10.26
C GLY A 32 0.25 1.69 9.28
N VAL A 33 -0.72 2.23 8.54
CA VAL A 33 -1.53 1.48 7.56
C VAL A 33 -1.65 2.26 6.26
N ASP A 34 -1.45 1.58 5.13
CA ASP A 34 -1.63 2.13 3.79
C ASP A 34 -2.11 1.05 2.81
N GLU A 35 -2.54 1.47 1.61
CA GLU A 35 -2.97 0.57 0.53
C GLU A 35 -2.28 0.87 -0.79
N ALA A 36 -2.26 -0.13 -1.67
CA ALA A 36 -1.88 0.00 -3.07
C ALA A 36 -2.90 -0.66 -3.99
N GLY A 37 -3.16 -0.01 -5.14
CA GLY A 37 -3.96 -0.64 -6.18
C GLY A 37 -5.44 -0.30 -6.19
N ARG A 38 -5.88 0.87 -5.69
CA ARG A 38 -7.29 1.30 -5.81
C ARG A 38 -7.70 1.67 -7.24
N GLY A 39 -6.82 2.31 -8.00
CA GLY A 39 -7.11 2.80 -9.35
C GLY A 39 -7.07 1.81 -10.52
N PRO A 40 -6.35 0.67 -10.46
CA PRO A 40 -6.28 -0.32 -11.53
C PRO A 40 -7.63 -0.95 -11.88
N LEU A 41 -7.77 -1.36 -13.16
CA LEU A 41 -8.95 -2.07 -13.69
C LEU A 41 -8.98 -3.56 -13.28
N CYS A 42 -7.84 -4.10 -12.84
CA CYS A 42 -7.70 -5.52 -12.53
C CYS A 42 -6.73 -5.76 -11.37
N GLY A 43 -6.76 -6.98 -10.86
CA GLY A 43 -5.98 -7.41 -9.71
C GLY A 43 -6.51 -6.86 -8.38
N PRO A 44 -5.93 -7.31 -7.26
CA PRO A 44 -6.39 -6.95 -5.93
C PRO A 44 -6.04 -5.52 -5.54
N VAL A 45 -6.72 -5.02 -4.50
CA VAL A 45 -6.16 -4.00 -3.60
C VAL A 45 -5.30 -4.71 -2.58
N CYS A 46 -4.14 -4.17 -2.29
CA CYS A 46 -3.24 -4.66 -1.26
C CYS A 46 -3.19 -3.65 -0.12
N CYS A 47 -3.58 -4.06 1.09
CA CYS A 47 -3.47 -3.27 2.31
C CYS A 47 -2.34 -3.82 3.17
N ALA A 48 -1.58 -2.94 3.82
CA ALA A 48 -0.52 -3.33 4.74
C ALA A 48 -0.62 -2.55 6.05
N ALA A 49 -0.29 -3.23 7.16
CA ALA A 49 -0.14 -2.66 8.49
C ALA A 49 1.27 -2.97 9.01
N VAL A 50 1.93 -2.00 9.64
CA VAL A 50 3.33 -2.12 10.10
C VAL A 50 3.50 -1.48 11.47
N ILE A 51 4.13 -2.20 12.39
CA ILE A 51 4.67 -1.67 13.65
C ILE A 51 6.18 -1.66 13.52
N LEU A 52 6.77 -0.48 13.35
CA LEU A 52 8.22 -0.34 13.28
C LEU A 52 8.87 -0.46 14.67
N ASN A 53 10.10 -1.00 14.70
CA ASN A 53 10.91 -1.01 15.91
C ASN A 53 11.51 0.40 16.14
N PRO A 54 11.16 1.09 17.25
CA PRO A 54 11.70 2.41 17.54
C PRO A 54 13.20 2.41 17.81
N ASP A 55 13.75 1.28 18.29
CA ASP A 55 15.17 1.13 18.62
C ASP A 55 16.02 0.70 17.43
N ASP A 56 15.38 0.36 16.29
CA ASP A 56 16.05 -0.05 15.06
C ASP A 56 15.44 0.68 13.82
N PRO A 57 15.66 2.00 13.68
CA PRO A 57 15.08 2.79 12.60
C PRO A 57 15.63 2.37 11.22
N ILE A 58 14.76 2.28 10.23
CA ILE A 58 15.09 1.92 8.86
C ILE A 58 15.33 3.20 8.04
N GLU A 59 16.55 3.34 7.51
CA GLU A 59 16.92 4.53 6.74
C GLU A 59 16.31 4.55 5.34
N GLY A 60 15.82 5.73 4.93
CA GLY A 60 15.32 5.98 3.59
C GLY A 60 13.88 5.52 3.36
N VAL A 61 13.16 5.13 4.42
CA VAL A 61 11.70 4.96 4.36
C VAL A 61 11.07 6.29 3.95
N ASN A 62 10.23 6.28 2.92
CA ASN A 62 9.54 7.45 2.37
C ASN A 62 8.34 6.99 1.53
N ASP A 63 7.48 7.94 1.10
CA ASP A 63 6.42 7.71 0.13
C ASP A 63 6.91 6.79 -1.01
N SER A 64 6.27 5.65 -1.18
CA SER A 64 6.66 4.60 -2.12
C SER A 64 6.72 5.09 -3.58
N LYS A 65 5.93 6.12 -3.92
CA LYS A 65 5.87 6.71 -5.26
C LYS A 65 7.11 7.55 -5.60
N LYS A 66 7.83 8.02 -4.58
CA LYS A 66 9.08 8.79 -4.72
C LYS A 66 10.32 7.91 -4.82
N LEU A 67 10.19 6.63 -4.53
CA LEU A 67 11.28 5.66 -4.54
C LEU A 67 11.38 4.97 -5.90
N THR A 68 12.61 4.62 -6.31
CA THR A 68 12.81 3.70 -7.43
C THR A 68 12.36 2.29 -7.07
N GLU A 69 12.00 1.46 -8.05
CA GLU A 69 11.60 0.06 -7.82
C GLU A 69 12.67 -0.69 -7.03
N LYS A 70 13.94 -0.61 -7.45
CA LYS A 70 15.08 -1.22 -6.75
C LYS A 70 15.18 -0.79 -5.27
N ARG A 71 14.93 0.49 -4.96
CA ARG A 71 14.98 0.97 -3.57
C ARG A 71 13.77 0.49 -2.78
N ARG A 72 12.58 0.44 -3.38
CA ARG A 72 11.40 -0.15 -2.74
C ARG A 72 11.60 -1.62 -2.40
N ASP A 73 12.16 -2.41 -3.33
CA ASP A 73 12.43 -3.83 -3.07
C ASP A 73 13.43 -4.02 -1.92
N ALA A 74 14.52 -3.23 -1.91
CA ALA A 74 15.49 -3.29 -0.80
C ALA A 74 14.83 -2.93 0.56
N LEU A 75 14.02 -1.87 0.60
CA LEU A 75 13.31 -1.46 1.81
C LEU A 75 12.23 -2.47 2.23
N TYR A 76 11.57 -3.12 1.28
CA TYR A 76 10.63 -4.20 1.58
C TYR A 76 11.31 -5.31 2.41
N GLU A 77 12.47 -5.78 1.98
CA GLU A 77 13.23 -6.82 2.68
C GLU A 77 13.72 -6.32 4.07
N GLU A 78 14.14 -5.05 4.17
CA GLU A 78 14.52 -4.46 5.46
C GLU A 78 13.31 -4.37 6.41
N ILE A 79 12.16 -3.87 5.93
CA ILE A 79 10.95 -3.71 6.75
C ILE A 79 10.45 -5.07 7.24
N THR A 80 10.32 -6.06 6.35
CA THR A 80 9.82 -7.39 6.72
C THR A 80 10.74 -8.12 7.72
N LYS A 81 12.04 -7.80 7.73
CA LYS A 81 13.02 -8.41 8.64
C LYS A 81 13.13 -7.69 9.99
N ARG A 82 12.92 -6.36 10.02
CA ARG A 82 13.26 -5.49 11.17
C ARG A 82 12.04 -4.88 11.87
N ALA A 83 10.88 -4.86 11.24
CA ALA A 83 9.66 -4.43 11.91
C ALA A 83 9.30 -5.37 13.07
N LEU A 84 8.70 -4.84 14.13
CA LEU A 84 8.20 -5.65 15.25
C LEU A 84 7.04 -6.54 14.83
N ALA A 85 6.16 -6.04 13.96
CA ALA A 85 5.09 -6.80 13.33
C ALA A 85 4.68 -6.15 12.01
N TYR A 86 4.21 -6.96 11.06
CA TYR A 86 3.54 -6.48 9.85
C TYR A 86 2.50 -7.49 9.37
N LYS A 87 1.52 -6.98 8.62
CA LYS A 87 0.52 -7.80 7.96
C LYS A 87 0.19 -7.24 6.59
N ILE A 88 0.04 -8.12 5.62
CA ILE A 88 -0.34 -7.78 4.24
C ILE A 88 -1.60 -8.56 3.90
N ILE A 89 -2.62 -7.86 3.41
CA ILE A 89 -3.92 -8.40 3.01
C ILE A 89 -4.19 -8.03 1.55
N PHE A 90 -4.64 -9.01 0.78
CA PHE A 90 -5.10 -8.83 -0.59
C PHE A 90 -6.63 -8.94 -0.63
N ILE A 91 -7.29 -7.90 -1.10
CA ILE A 91 -8.73 -7.87 -1.36
C ILE A 91 -8.96 -8.14 -2.84
N SER A 92 -9.67 -9.20 -3.14
CA SER A 92 -9.89 -9.68 -4.50
C SER A 92 -10.72 -8.74 -5.36
N PRO A 93 -10.64 -8.84 -6.70
CA PRO A 93 -11.53 -8.13 -7.61
C PRO A 93 -13.02 -8.39 -7.34
N GLN A 94 -13.39 -9.59 -6.92
CA GLN A 94 -14.76 -10.00 -6.61
C GLN A 94 -15.27 -9.26 -5.37
N GLU A 95 -14.51 -9.22 -4.29
CA GLU A 95 -14.84 -8.46 -3.07
C GLU A 95 -14.97 -6.95 -3.36
N ILE A 96 -14.12 -6.41 -4.28
CA ILE A 96 -14.21 -5.02 -4.71
C ILE A 96 -15.52 -4.77 -5.48
N ASP A 97 -15.93 -5.68 -6.33
CA ASP A 97 -17.16 -5.59 -7.11
C ASP A 97 -18.41 -5.68 -6.21
N GLU A 98 -18.39 -6.52 -5.19
CA GLU A 98 -19.49 -6.70 -4.22
C GLU A 98 -19.66 -5.49 -3.28
N ARG A 99 -18.54 -4.94 -2.78
CA ARG A 99 -18.55 -3.92 -1.71
C ARG A 99 -18.26 -2.50 -2.19
N ASN A 100 -17.84 -2.31 -3.41
CA ASN A 100 -17.13 -1.16 -3.99
C ASN A 100 -15.73 -0.93 -3.39
N ILE A 101 -14.94 -0.15 -4.14
CA ILE A 101 -13.52 0.07 -3.82
C ILE A 101 -13.27 0.74 -2.48
N LEU A 102 -14.17 1.62 -2.03
CA LEU A 102 -13.98 2.32 -0.75
C LEU A 102 -14.11 1.36 0.42
N TRP A 103 -15.22 0.63 0.49
CA TRP A 103 -15.49 -0.30 1.60
C TRP A 103 -14.56 -1.51 1.57
N ALA A 104 -14.28 -2.05 0.39
CA ALA A 104 -13.30 -3.14 0.24
C ALA A 104 -11.91 -2.72 0.75
N THR A 105 -11.46 -1.49 0.45
CA THR A 105 -10.17 -0.98 0.95
C THR A 105 -10.18 -0.78 2.46
N THR A 106 -11.20 -0.12 3.01
CA THR A 106 -11.27 0.14 4.45
C THR A 106 -11.37 -1.15 5.26
N ASP A 107 -12.12 -2.15 4.78
CA ASP A 107 -12.17 -3.47 5.41
C ASP A 107 -10.81 -4.18 5.36
N GLY A 108 -10.11 -4.10 4.22
CA GLY A 108 -8.77 -4.66 4.09
C GLY A 108 -7.75 -4.02 5.03
N MET A 109 -7.84 -2.71 5.26
CA MET A 109 -7.02 -2.01 6.25
C MET A 109 -7.32 -2.51 7.68
N ALA A 110 -8.60 -2.63 8.04
CA ALA A 110 -8.99 -3.17 9.36
C ALA A 110 -8.53 -4.62 9.55
N GLN A 111 -8.65 -5.46 8.51
CA GLN A 111 -8.13 -6.82 8.53
C GLN A 111 -6.60 -6.88 8.68
N ALA A 112 -5.88 -5.95 8.04
CA ALA A 112 -4.43 -5.88 8.18
C ALA A 112 -4.01 -5.57 9.62
N VAL A 113 -4.68 -4.63 10.29
CA VAL A 113 -4.45 -4.32 11.71
C VAL A 113 -4.81 -5.49 12.60
N ALA A 114 -5.99 -6.09 12.40
CA ALA A 114 -6.45 -7.23 13.20
C ALA A 114 -5.56 -8.48 13.04
N GLY A 115 -4.88 -8.61 11.90
CA GLY A 115 -3.99 -9.74 11.61
C GLY A 115 -2.54 -9.56 12.07
N LEU A 116 -2.19 -8.46 12.75
CA LEU A 116 -0.87 -8.27 13.34
C LEU A 116 -0.65 -9.22 14.51
N GLU A 117 0.59 -9.74 14.65
CA GLU A 117 0.98 -10.57 15.80
C GLU A 117 1.06 -9.78 17.11
N ILE A 118 1.29 -8.47 17.02
CA ILE A 118 1.30 -7.53 18.13
C ILE A 118 0.11 -6.60 17.97
N THR A 119 -0.76 -6.51 18.97
CA THR A 119 -1.87 -5.55 18.98
C THR A 119 -1.34 -4.14 19.18
N PRO A 120 -1.56 -3.20 18.26
CA PRO A 120 -1.17 -1.80 18.48
C PRO A 120 -2.12 -1.11 19.45
N ASP A 121 -1.60 -0.13 20.20
CA ASP A 121 -2.41 0.74 21.05
C ASP A 121 -3.05 1.88 20.24
N TYR A 122 -2.42 2.28 19.13
CA TYR A 122 -2.86 3.37 18.27
C TYR A 122 -2.56 3.10 16.79
N VAL A 123 -3.47 3.51 15.89
CA VAL A 123 -3.35 3.24 14.45
C VAL A 123 -3.34 4.53 13.64
N LEU A 124 -2.32 4.69 12.81
CA LEU A 124 -2.16 5.77 11.84
C LEU A 124 -2.59 5.27 10.46
N ILE A 125 -3.63 5.89 9.87
CA ILE A 125 -4.17 5.48 8.57
C ILE A 125 -3.79 6.51 7.51
N ASP A 126 -3.21 6.09 6.38
CA ASP A 126 -3.07 7.00 5.24
C ASP A 126 -4.44 7.41 4.69
N GLY A 127 -4.60 8.71 4.46
CA GLY A 127 -5.83 9.26 3.90
C GLY A 127 -6.59 10.20 4.83
N ASN A 128 -7.91 10.30 4.62
CA ASN A 128 -8.78 11.27 5.30
C ASN A 128 -9.89 10.61 6.14
N ARG A 129 -9.81 9.30 6.37
CA ARG A 129 -10.89 8.51 7.01
C ARG A 129 -10.32 7.27 7.67
N CYS A 130 -10.77 6.99 8.88
CA CYS A 130 -10.48 5.73 9.56
C CYS A 130 -11.47 4.64 9.13
N PRO A 131 -11.00 3.37 8.99
CA PRO A 131 -11.87 2.21 8.78
C PRO A 131 -12.86 2.04 9.92
N PRO A 132 -14.17 1.88 9.65
CA PRO A 132 -15.17 1.73 10.72
C PRO A 132 -15.06 0.41 11.50
N GLY A 133 -14.35 -0.58 10.96
CA GLY A 133 -14.11 -1.87 11.62
C GLY A 133 -12.91 -1.92 12.56
N LEU A 134 -12.19 -0.80 12.78
CA LEU A 134 -11.08 -0.74 13.74
C LEU A 134 -11.62 -0.72 15.17
N ILE A 135 -11.00 -1.55 16.05
CA ILE A 135 -11.26 -1.58 17.48
C ILE A 135 -10.35 -0.59 18.22
N GLN A 136 -9.11 -0.44 17.74
CA GLN A 136 -8.11 0.45 18.31
C GLN A 136 -8.42 1.91 18.01
N PRO A 137 -8.07 2.83 18.92
CA PRO A 137 -8.05 4.25 18.62
C PRO A 137 -7.19 4.53 17.37
N ALA A 138 -7.66 5.41 16.50
CA ALA A 138 -6.99 5.68 15.24
C ALA A 138 -7.13 7.13 14.79
N GLU A 139 -6.17 7.63 14.03
CA GLU A 139 -6.26 8.88 13.30
C GLU A 139 -5.99 8.69 11.80
N ALA A 140 -6.72 9.44 10.98
CA ALA A 140 -6.46 9.53 9.55
C ALA A 140 -5.45 10.65 9.29
N VAL A 141 -4.34 10.32 8.63
CA VAL A 141 -3.24 11.25 8.34
C VAL A 141 -3.22 11.52 6.84
N VAL A 142 -3.62 12.72 6.45
CA VAL A 142 -3.57 13.13 5.03
C VAL A 142 -2.12 13.16 4.55
N LYS A 143 -1.83 12.44 3.45
CA LYS A 143 -0.47 12.19 2.94
C LYS A 143 0.41 11.55 4.02
N GLY A 144 -0.13 10.58 4.72
CA GLY A 144 0.53 9.90 5.82
C GLY A 144 1.83 9.24 5.40
N ASP A 145 1.89 8.70 4.18
CA ASP A 145 3.08 8.14 3.54
C ASP A 145 4.26 9.13 3.43
N ALA A 146 3.97 10.43 3.46
CA ALA A 146 4.97 11.51 3.47
C ALA A 146 5.21 12.12 4.86
N ASN A 147 4.46 11.74 5.90
CA ASN A 147 4.47 12.35 7.23
C ASN A 147 4.84 11.37 8.36
N SER A 148 4.52 10.08 8.22
CA SER A 148 4.74 9.02 9.22
C SER A 148 5.66 7.93 8.67
N ALA A 149 6.66 7.52 9.42
CA ALA A 149 7.55 6.43 9.05
C ALA A 149 6.81 5.09 8.98
N SER A 150 5.90 4.83 9.91
CA SER A 150 5.11 3.60 9.94
C SER A 150 4.14 3.51 8.76
N ILE A 151 3.48 4.61 8.38
CA ILE A 151 2.62 4.65 7.17
C ILE A 151 3.48 4.50 5.91
N ALA A 152 4.62 5.18 5.81
CA ALA A 152 5.52 5.04 4.67
C ALA A 152 6.04 3.59 4.51
N ALA A 153 6.34 2.90 5.61
CA ALA A 153 6.69 1.49 5.59
C ALA A 153 5.52 0.62 5.09
N ALA A 154 4.30 0.88 5.55
CA ALA A 154 3.09 0.20 5.06
C ALA A 154 2.87 0.44 3.55
N SER A 155 3.05 1.68 3.08
CA SER A 155 3.00 2.04 1.65
C SER A 155 3.96 1.22 0.80
N ILE A 156 5.20 1.05 1.26
CA ILE A 156 6.21 0.23 0.58
C ILE A 156 5.78 -1.24 0.54
N LEU A 157 5.34 -1.81 1.67
CA LEU A 157 4.88 -3.20 1.72
C LEU A 157 3.68 -3.45 0.81
N ALA A 158 2.67 -2.59 0.87
CA ALA A 158 1.49 -2.70 0.01
C ALA A 158 1.85 -2.60 -1.47
N LYS A 159 2.70 -1.62 -1.84
CA LYS A 159 3.09 -1.38 -3.23
C LYS A 159 3.91 -2.53 -3.81
N VAL A 160 4.95 -2.98 -3.12
CA VAL A 160 5.82 -4.07 -3.60
C VAL A 160 5.05 -5.39 -3.68
N SER A 161 4.27 -5.72 -2.66
CA SER A 161 3.46 -6.95 -2.65
C SER A 161 2.48 -6.98 -3.82
N ARG A 162 1.80 -5.86 -4.06
CA ARG A 162 0.88 -5.76 -5.21
C ARG A 162 1.60 -5.86 -6.55
N ASP A 163 2.72 -5.19 -6.71
CA ASP A 163 3.48 -5.24 -7.96
C ASP A 163 4.00 -6.66 -8.22
N ARG A 164 4.50 -7.37 -7.22
CA ARG A 164 4.89 -8.78 -7.30
C ARG A 164 3.69 -9.67 -7.69
N TYR A 165 2.50 -9.47 -7.10
CA TYR A 165 1.28 -10.16 -7.50
C TYR A 165 0.96 -9.95 -8.99
N MET A 166 1.07 -8.71 -9.48
CA MET A 166 0.80 -8.41 -10.89
C MET A 166 1.82 -9.02 -11.85
N LEU A 167 3.08 -9.20 -11.42
CA LEU A 167 4.10 -9.91 -12.19
C LEU A 167 3.81 -11.41 -12.28
N GLU A 168 3.35 -12.03 -11.19
CA GLU A 168 2.95 -13.44 -11.24
C GLU A 168 1.70 -13.66 -12.09
N LEU A 169 0.75 -12.72 -12.05
CA LEU A 169 -0.43 -12.75 -12.92
C LEU A 169 -0.05 -12.58 -14.41
N ASP A 170 0.94 -11.75 -14.70
CA ASP A 170 1.47 -11.56 -16.07
C ASP A 170 2.04 -12.85 -16.65
N LYS A 171 2.72 -13.67 -15.85
CA LYS A 171 3.23 -14.99 -16.28
C LYS A 171 2.10 -15.95 -16.69
N GLN A 172 0.94 -15.86 -16.02
CA GLN A 172 -0.22 -16.69 -16.31
C GLN A 172 -1.01 -16.17 -17.54
N TYR A 173 -0.99 -14.86 -17.76
CA TYR A 173 -1.73 -14.18 -18.81
C TYR A 173 -0.84 -13.20 -19.60
N PRO A 174 0.23 -13.68 -20.26
CA PRO A 174 1.25 -12.83 -20.88
C PRO A 174 0.69 -11.91 -21.99
N GLN A 175 -0.42 -12.32 -22.63
CA GLN A 175 -1.09 -11.54 -23.67
C GLN A 175 -1.62 -10.20 -23.15
N TYR A 176 -1.86 -10.03 -21.84
CA TYR A 176 -2.34 -8.78 -21.26
C TYR A 176 -1.21 -7.82 -20.86
N GLN A 177 0.05 -8.23 -20.91
CA GLN A 177 1.23 -7.39 -20.59
C GLN A 177 1.09 -6.65 -19.24
N LEU A 178 0.55 -7.34 -18.22
CA LEU A 178 0.28 -6.76 -16.91
C LEU A 178 1.55 -6.25 -16.20
N ALA A 179 2.70 -6.83 -16.51
CA ALA A 179 4.00 -6.36 -16.03
C ALA A 179 4.30 -4.91 -16.41
N ARG A 180 3.79 -4.42 -17.56
CA ARG A 180 4.04 -3.07 -18.05
C ARG A 180 3.19 -2.01 -17.38
N HIS A 181 1.92 -2.27 -17.18
CA HIS A 181 0.95 -1.28 -16.68
C HIS A 181 0.36 -1.62 -15.33
N LYS A 182 0.73 -2.75 -14.71
CA LYS A 182 0.29 -3.18 -13.37
C LYS A 182 -1.25 -3.09 -13.17
N GLY A 183 -2.01 -3.25 -14.27
CA GLY A 183 -3.47 -3.16 -14.27
C GLY A 183 -4.04 -1.75 -14.37
N TYR A 184 -3.23 -0.70 -14.43
CA TYR A 184 -3.72 0.68 -14.56
C TYR A 184 -4.39 0.94 -15.92
N PRO A 185 -5.35 1.92 -16.00
CA PRO A 185 -6.13 2.22 -17.18
C PRO A 185 -5.32 2.99 -18.23
N THR A 186 -4.39 2.30 -18.90
CA THR A 186 -3.59 2.83 -20.01
C THR A 186 -4.27 2.51 -21.36
N LYS A 187 -3.90 3.25 -22.41
CA LYS A 187 -4.37 2.95 -23.77
C LYS A 187 -4.10 1.49 -24.15
N LEU A 188 -2.86 1.03 -23.92
CA LEU A 188 -2.47 -0.37 -24.14
C LEU A 188 -3.39 -1.35 -23.42
N HIS A 189 -3.72 -1.09 -22.15
CA HIS A 189 -4.56 -2.00 -21.37
C HIS A 189 -5.96 -2.14 -21.95
N TYR A 190 -6.57 -1.03 -22.40
CA TYR A 190 -7.88 -1.06 -23.06
C TYR A 190 -7.83 -1.76 -24.43
N GLU A 191 -6.78 -1.57 -25.22
CA GLU A 191 -6.57 -2.28 -26.49
C GLU A 191 -6.48 -3.81 -26.26
N LEU A 192 -5.77 -4.24 -25.22
CA LEU A 192 -5.63 -5.65 -24.87
C LEU A 192 -6.95 -6.25 -24.34
N ILE A 193 -7.74 -5.49 -23.57
CA ILE A 193 -9.09 -5.89 -23.16
C ILE A 193 -9.99 -6.09 -24.40
N ALA A 194 -9.95 -5.16 -25.35
CA ALA A 194 -10.75 -5.28 -26.57
C ALA A 194 -10.35 -6.50 -27.42
N GLN A 195 -9.05 -6.84 -27.43
CA GLN A 195 -8.53 -7.95 -28.22
C GLN A 195 -8.76 -9.32 -27.57
N TYR A 196 -8.56 -9.44 -26.24
CA TYR A 196 -8.53 -10.74 -25.53
C TYR A 196 -9.71 -10.94 -24.59
N GLY A 197 -10.56 -9.93 -24.42
CA GLY A 197 -11.71 -9.99 -23.52
C GLY A 197 -11.38 -9.78 -22.07
N ILE A 198 -12.36 -10.05 -21.21
CA ILE A 198 -12.27 -9.90 -19.75
C ILE A 198 -12.03 -11.27 -19.12
N GLN A 199 -11.14 -11.31 -18.13
CA GLN A 199 -10.80 -12.48 -17.34
C GLN A 199 -11.27 -12.32 -15.88
N PRO A 200 -11.31 -13.36 -15.05
CA PRO A 200 -11.78 -13.30 -13.66
C PRO A 200 -11.00 -12.35 -12.76
N PHE A 201 -9.78 -11.96 -13.14
CA PHE A 201 -8.98 -11.00 -12.40
C PHE A 201 -9.33 -9.53 -12.65
N TYR A 202 -10.32 -9.24 -13.52
CA TYR A 202 -10.82 -7.88 -13.75
C TYR A 202 -11.89 -7.48 -12.74
N ARG A 203 -11.92 -6.19 -12.42
CA ARG A 203 -12.96 -5.55 -11.60
C ARG A 203 -14.10 -5.12 -12.52
N ARG A 204 -15.16 -5.91 -12.57
CA ARG A 204 -16.30 -5.70 -13.48
C ARG A 204 -16.97 -4.34 -13.27
N SER A 205 -17.12 -3.92 -12.02
CA SER A 205 -17.70 -2.62 -11.66
C SER A 205 -16.91 -1.43 -12.22
N PHE A 206 -15.59 -1.56 -12.43
CA PHE A 206 -14.76 -0.54 -13.05
C PHE A 206 -14.95 -0.52 -14.57
N LEU A 207 -15.15 -1.66 -15.19
CA LEU A 207 -15.31 -1.82 -16.63
C LEU A 207 -16.71 -1.47 -17.12
N LYS A 208 -17.77 -1.62 -16.29
CA LYS A 208 -19.13 -1.13 -16.59
C LYS A 208 -19.14 0.36 -16.95
N LYS A 209 -18.48 1.17 -16.17
CA LYS A 209 -18.38 2.63 -16.39
C LYS A 209 -17.70 3.00 -17.71
N GLN A 210 -16.92 2.09 -18.27
CA GLN A 210 -16.17 2.27 -19.52
C GLN A 210 -16.84 1.58 -20.72
N GLY A 211 -17.99 0.92 -20.52
CA GLY A 211 -18.70 0.21 -21.58
C GLY A 211 -18.09 -1.11 -22.03
N TYR A 212 -17.13 -1.65 -21.28
CA TYR A 212 -16.50 -2.95 -21.58
C TYR A 212 -17.20 -4.15 -20.90
N TRP A 213 -18.12 -3.88 -19.98
CA TRP A 213 -18.90 -4.91 -19.30
C TRP A 213 -20.37 -4.53 -19.24
N HIS A 214 -21.25 -5.46 -19.64
CA HIS A 214 -22.71 -5.39 -19.52
C HIS A 214 -23.16 -6.60 -18.69
N ASP A 215 -24.18 -6.45 -17.83
CA ASP A 215 -24.81 -7.55 -17.08
C ASP A 215 -25.61 -8.43 -18.00
#